data_82f67671084d55ec23a4ce17453445b6
#
_entry.id   82f67671084d55ec23a4ce17453445b6
#
_cell.length_a   1.000
_cell.length_b   1.000
_cell.length_c   1.000
_cell.angle_alpha   90.00
_cell.angle_beta   90.00
_cell.angle_gamma   90.00
#
_symmetry.space_group_name_H-M   'P 1'
#
loop_
_entity.id
_entity.type
_entity.pdbx_description
1 polymer ?
#
loop_
_entity_poly.entity_id
_entity_poly.type
_entity_poly.pdbx_seq_one_letter_code
_entity_poly.pdbx_strand_id
1 'polypeptide(L)'
;VSAYAKIETMIYLVLGNNTYRAEQEVVTLEKKLGLVHEQIDASTLSLNNLADIIRGGMLFNTKRLVVVSGLSAQKPLWDKLAEWACDVSDDTTLVLIESKLDRRTRSYKLLIKSATVILANRWRDKERGLAEEWLLKFAKDRGVKLSSVQIKNMVERSRVAVEGESYLEIDQHMLARAVKSLDLLDSVTDEAIATVLPPAAQDTVFDLLQFATRRDTGRMMSLLTELRLNESPHRVFALLATQWAQLVTLSLGDSSSATMAAELSIHPFVAQKLHKLAGEYTYGQLRRITTLVADIDAGMKLSQFDPWDGIERFLLGVSLR
;
A
#
# COMPACT_ATOMS: atom_id res chain seq x y z
N VAL A 1 -21.54 -44.51 7.07
CA VAL A 1 -21.37 -43.06 7.21
C VAL A 1 -20.17 -42.69 6.37
N SER A 2 -20.44 -42.19 5.17
CA SER A 2 -19.49 -41.87 4.14
C SER A 2 -18.63 -40.68 4.53
N ALA A 3 -17.32 -40.90 4.73
CA ALA A 3 -16.32 -39.85 4.72
C ALA A 3 -16.15 -39.40 3.25
N TYR A 4 -16.75 -38.27 2.90
CA TYR A 4 -16.42 -37.60 1.66
C TYR A 4 -14.91 -37.23 1.73
N ALA A 5 -14.11 -37.94 0.97
CA ALA A 5 -12.76 -37.53 0.68
C ALA A 5 -12.85 -36.11 0.08
N LYS A 6 -12.29 -35.14 0.77
CA LYS A 6 -12.19 -33.76 0.31
C LYS A 6 -11.37 -33.82 -0.96
N ILE A 7 -12.02 -33.68 -2.12
CA ILE A 7 -11.33 -33.57 -3.41
C ILE A 7 -10.31 -32.45 -3.24
N GLU A 8 -9.03 -32.77 -3.29
CA GLU A 8 -7.97 -31.77 -3.25
C GLU A 8 -8.14 -30.95 -4.52
N THR A 9 -8.57 -29.69 -4.35
CA THR A 9 -8.70 -28.75 -5.46
C THR A 9 -7.32 -28.51 -6.06
N MET A 10 -7.18 -28.72 -7.36
CA MET A 10 -5.91 -28.52 -8.08
C MET A 10 -5.67 -27.05 -8.43
N ILE A 11 -6.66 -26.20 -8.28
CA ILE A 11 -6.55 -24.76 -8.57
C ILE A 11 -6.83 -23.94 -7.31
N TYR A 12 -5.91 -23.05 -6.98
CA TYR A 12 -6.06 -22.04 -5.97
C TYR A 12 -6.10 -20.66 -6.63
N LEU A 13 -7.13 -19.87 -6.34
CA LEU A 13 -7.29 -18.50 -6.84
C LEU A 13 -7.11 -17.53 -5.67
N VAL A 14 -5.92 -16.92 -5.58
CA VAL A 14 -5.59 -15.92 -4.57
C VAL A 14 -5.95 -14.55 -5.09
N LEU A 15 -6.98 -13.93 -4.48
CA LEU A 15 -7.54 -12.65 -4.91
C LEU A 15 -7.26 -11.55 -3.90
N GLY A 16 -6.63 -10.47 -4.34
CA GLY A 16 -6.45 -9.27 -3.55
C GLY A 16 -5.12 -8.59 -3.76
N ASN A 17 -4.98 -7.42 -3.16
CA ASN A 17 -3.82 -6.55 -3.30
C ASN A 17 -2.76 -6.73 -2.19
N ASN A 18 -2.93 -7.71 -1.31
CA ASN A 18 -1.97 -8.03 -0.26
C ASN A 18 -0.95 -9.06 -0.76
N THR A 19 0.13 -8.58 -1.33
CA THR A 19 1.21 -9.42 -1.89
C THR A 19 1.85 -10.31 -0.83
N TYR A 20 2.06 -9.79 0.38
CA TYR A 20 2.62 -10.58 1.49
C TYR A 20 1.74 -11.79 1.81
N ARG A 21 0.44 -11.59 1.93
CA ARG A 21 -0.49 -12.68 2.23
C ARG A 21 -0.53 -13.70 1.09
N ALA A 22 -0.52 -13.24 -0.17
CA ALA A 22 -0.47 -14.12 -1.33
C ALA A 22 0.78 -15.00 -1.31
N GLU A 23 1.96 -14.42 -1.01
CA GLU A 23 3.22 -15.17 -0.85
C GLU A 23 3.14 -16.19 0.30
N GLN A 24 2.54 -15.82 1.45
CA GLN A 24 2.39 -16.75 2.58
C GLN A 24 1.46 -17.92 2.26
N GLU A 25 0.44 -17.73 1.43
CA GLU A 25 -0.44 -18.82 0.97
C GLU A 25 0.35 -19.79 0.05
N VAL A 26 1.22 -19.27 -0.83
CA VAL A 26 2.12 -20.10 -1.64
C VAL A 26 3.07 -20.92 -0.77
N VAL A 27 3.74 -20.28 0.20
CA VAL A 27 4.64 -20.96 1.15
C VAL A 27 3.90 -22.03 1.97
N THR A 28 2.65 -21.77 2.30
CA THR A 28 1.81 -22.74 3.02
C THR A 28 1.51 -23.97 2.16
N LEU A 29 1.22 -23.76 0.86
CA LEU A 29 1.01 -24.82 -0.09
C LEU A 29 2.30 -25.62 -0.35
N GLU A 30 3.46 -24.96 -0.49
CA GLU A 30 4.76 -25.63 -0.60
C GLU A 30 5.00 -26.60 0.56
N LYS A 31 4.81 -26.14 1.78
CA LYS A 31 4.97 -26.97 2.98
C LYS A 31 3.98 -28.13 3.03
N LYS A 32 2.72 -27.86 2.64
CA LYS A 32 1.65 -28.87 2.64
C LYS A 32 1.91 -29.97 1.62
N LEU A 33 2.42 -29.59 0.43
CA LEU A 33 2.64 -30.51 -0.68
C LEU A 33 4.04 -31.13 -0.69
N GLY A 34 5.00 -30.54 0.06
CA GLY A 34 6.41 -30.94 0.01
C GLY A 34 7.09 -30.59 -1.32
N LEU A 35 6.61 -29.51 -1.99
CA LEU A 35 7.06 -29.07 -3.30
C LEU A 35 7.63 -27.66 -3.24
N VAL A 36 8.53 -27.34 -4.16
CA VAL A 36 8.97 -25.97 -4.44
C VAL A 36 8.14 -25.47 -5.63
N HIS A 37 7.64 -24.23 -5.54
CA HIS A 37 6.84 -23.68 -6.62
C HIS A 37 7.69 -23.21 -7.82
N GLU A 38 7.12 -23.35 -8.99
CA GLU A 38 7.60 -22.76 -10.23
C GLU A 38 6.83 -21.45 -10.47
N GLN A 39 7.54 -20.31 -10.42
CA GLN A 39 6.93 -19.00 -10.67
C GLN A 39 6.94 -18.71 -12.17
N ILE A 40 5.79 -18.40 -12.74
CA ILE A 40 5.62 -18.05 -14.15
C ILE A 40 5.01 -16.65 -14.24
N ASP A 41 5.66 -15.78 -15.02
CA ASP A 41 5.10 -14.49 -15.39
C ASP A 41 4.08 -14.68 -16.50
N ALA A 42 2.85 -14.20 -16.27
CA ALA A 42 1.79 -14.28 -17.27
C ALA A 42 2.15 -13.61 -18.60
N SER A 43 3.00 -12.55 -18.58
CA SER A 43 3.44 -11.85 -19.80
C SER A 43 4.24 -12.72 -20.77
N THR A 44 4.87 -13.78 -20.27
CA THR A 44 5.67 -14.74 -21.05
C THR A 44 4.88 -15.95 -21.53
N LEU A 45 3.63 -16.10 -21.07
CA LEU A 45 2.80 -17.25 -21.39
C LEU A 45 2.22 -17.18 -22.80
N SER A 46 2.26 -18.31 -23.50
CA SER A 46 1.51 -18.58 -24.72
C SER A 46 0.39 -19.59 -24.46
N LEU A 47 -0.53 -19.76 -25.41
CA LEU A 47 -1.57 -20.80 -25.32
C LEU A 47 -0.98 -22.21 -25.22
N ASN A 48 0.12 -22.46 -25.90
CA ASN A 48 0.78 -23.77 -25.85
C ASN A 48 1.38 -24.04 -24.48
N ASN A 49 2.11 -23.05 -23.91
CA ASN A 49 2.65 -23.17 -22.56
C ASN A 49 1.55 -23.36 -21.51
N LEU A 50 0.42 -22.65 -21.64
CA LEU A 50 -0.74 -22.81 -20.75
C LEU A 50 -1.32 -24.24 -20.86
N ALA A 51 -1.42 -24.79 -22.06
CA ALA A 51 -1.88 -26.17 -22.27
C ALA A 51 -0.94 -27.20 -21.62
N ASP A 52 0.37 -26.98 -21.71
CA ASP A 52 1.38 -27.85 -21.08
C ASP A 52 1.33 -27.79 -19.54
N ILE A 53 1.06 -26.60 -18.96
CA ILE A 53 0.85 -26.44 -17.53
C ILE A 53 -0.36 -27.24 -17.07
N ILE A 54 -1.48 -27.16 -17.80
CA ILE A 54 -2.75 -27.77 -17.44
C ILE A 54 -2.69 -29.30 -17.57
N ARG A 55 -2.13 -29.79 -18.68
CA ARG A 55 -2.08 -31.23 -18.98
C ARG A 55 -1.02 -31.99 -18.18
N GLY A 56 -0.12 -31.27 -17.49
CA GLY A 56 1.05 -31.89 -16.87
C GLY A 56 2.15 -32.24 -17.88
N GLY A 57 3.41 -32.26 -17.42
CA GLY A 57 4.53 -32.67 -18.30
C GLY A 57 4.47 -34.16 -18.63
N MET A 58 4.31 -34.51 -19.90
CA MET A 58 4.13 -35.88 -20.36
C MET A 58 5.32 -36.83 -20.07
N LEU A 59 6.48 -36.33 -19.61
CA LEU A 59 7.71 -37.13 -19.54
C LEU A 59 8.11 -37.60 -18.13
N PHE A 60 7.59 -36.96 -17.08
CA PHE A 60 7.92 -37.35 -15.71
C PHE A 60 6.67 -37.17 -14.83
N ASN A 61 6.21 -38.26 -14.26
CA ASN A 61 5.06 -38.31 -13.32
C ASN A 61 5.40 -37.61 -11.98
N THR A 62 5.84 -36.34 -12.02
CA THR A 62 6.27 -35.57 -10.87
C THR A 62 5.24 -34.50 -10.57
N LYS A 63 4.78 -34.44 -9.32
CA LYS A 63 3.87 -33.40 -8.86
C LYS A 63 4.54 -32.02 -8.99
N ARG A 64 3.79 -31.03 -9.43
CA ARG A 64 4.23 -29.66 -9.67
C ARG A 64 3.35 -28.67 -8.93
N LEU A 65 3.96 -27.62 -8.39
CA LEU A 65 3.26 -26.45 -7.87
C LEU A 65 3.61 -25.26 -8.76
N VAL A 66 2.66 -24.79 -9.55
CA VAL A 66 2.87 -23.70 -10.51
C VAL A 66 2.13 -22.46 -10.03
N VAL A 67 2.84 -21.33 -9.93
CA VAL A 67 2.28 -20.05 -9.54
C VAL A 67 2.31 -19.09 -10.72
N VAL A 68 1.15 -18.58 -11.10
CA VAL A 68 1.00 -17.62 -12.20
C VAL A 68 0.37 -16.33 -11.65
N SER A 69 1.04 -15.21 -11.87
CA SER A 69 0.56 -13.91 -11.40
C SER A 69 0.08 -13.03 -12.55
N GLY A 70 -1.10 -12.40 -12.38
CA GLY A 70 -1.61 -11.41 -13.32
C GLY A 70 -2.13 -11.96 -14.64
N LEU A 71 -2.51 -13.24 -14.71
CA LEU A 71 -3.00 -13.88 -15.93
C LEU A 71 -4.27 -13.22 -16.48
N SER A 72 -5.11 -12.67 -15.62
CA SER A 72 -6.35 -12.00 -16.01
C SER A 72 -6.15 -10.77 -16.92
N ALA A 73 -4.96 -10.16 -16.90
CA ALA A 73 -4.60 -9.10 -17.83
C ALA A 73 -4.52 -9.58 -19.29
N GLN A 74 -4.26 -10.87 -19.49
CA GLN A 74 -4.26 -11.52 -20.79
C GLN A 74 -5.59 -12.25 -21.04
N LYS A 75 -6.61 -11.50 -21.40
CA LYS A 75 -7.98 -12.00 -21.55
C LYS A 75 -8.10 -13.33 -22.35
N PRO A 76 -7.42 -13.51 -23.52
CA PRO A 76 -7.52 -14.77 -24.26
C PRO A 76 -7.03 -15.99 -23.47
N LEU A 77 -5.92 -15.85 -22.72
CA LEU A 77 -5.37 -16.91 -21.88
C LEU A 77 -6.24 -17.17 -20.66
N TRP A 78 -6.76 -16.10 -20.04
CA TRP A 78 -7.67 -16.19 -18.92
C TRP A 78 -8.98 -16.90 -19.27
N ASP A 79 -9.58 -16.57 -20.40
CA ASP A 79 -10.81 -17.21 -20.87
C ASP A 79 -10.56 -18.69 -21.18
N LYS A 80 -9.41 -19.00 -21.77
CA LYS A 80 -9.04 -20.37 -22.11
C LYS A 80 -8.74 -21.22 -20.88
N LEU A 81 -8.00 -20.64 -19.90
CA LEU A 81 -7.79 -21.30 -18.61
C LEU A 81 -9.11 -21.65 -17.92
N ALA A 82 -10.05 -20.70 -17.92
CA ALA A 82 -11.35 -20.93 -17.28
C ALA A 82 -12.17 -22.05 -17.96
N GLU A 83 -12.04 -22.22 -19.28
CA GLU A 83 -12.64 -23.34 -20.00
C GLU A 83 -11.96 -24.68 -19.67
N TRP A 84 -10.65 -24.69 -19.47
CA TRP A 84 -9.84 -25.87 -19.19
C TRP A 84 -9.67 -26.18 -17.71
N ALA A 85 -10.28 -25.41 -16.82
CA ALA A 85 -10.10 -25.55 -15.38
C ALA A 85 -10.47 -26.94 -14.82
N CYS A 86 -11.37 -27.67 -15.49
CA CYS A 86 -11.73 -29.04 -15.12
C CYS A 86 -10.74 -30.11 -15.66
N ASP A 87 -9.83 -29.70 -16.55
CA ASP A 87 -8.90 -30.60 -17.22
C ASP A 87 -7.49 -30.51 -16.63
N VAL A 88 -7.32 -29.80 -15.52
CA VAL A 88 -6.01 -29.69 -14.84
C VAL A 88 -5.62 -31.06 -14.30
N SER A 89 -4.41 -31.48 -14.67
CA SER A 89 -3.85 -32.78 -14.26
C SER A 89 -3.74 -32.91 -12.75
N ASP A 90 -4.00 -34.10 -12.21
CA ASP A 90 -3.86 -34.44 -10.79
C ASP A 90 -2.42 -34.24 -10.27
N ASP A 91 -1.44 -34.18 -11.16
CA ASP A 91 -0.04 -33.94 -10.84
C ASP A 91 0.31 -32.41 -10.77
N THR A 92 -0.61 -31.53 -11.15
CA THR A 92 -0.38 -30.09 -11.19
C THR A 92 -1.26 -29.35 -10.19
N THR A 93 -0.65 -28.69 -9.21
CA THR A 93 -1.33 -27.68 -8.38
C THR A 93 -1.06 -26.30 -8.95
N LEU A 94 -2.10 -25.62 -9.41
CA LEU A 94 -2.03 -24.30 -10.02
C LEU A 94 -2.49 -23.23 -9.04
N VAL A 95 -1.64 -22.24 -8.77
CA VAL A 95 -1.97 -21.06 -7.96
C VAL A 95 -2.02 -19.83 -8.86
N LEU A 96 -3.18 -19.21 -8.93
CA LEU A 96 -3.41 -17.98 -9.69
C LEU A 96 -3.45 -16.81 -8.70
N ILE A 97 -2.56 -15.82 -8.86
CA ILE A 97 -2.53 -14.63 -8.02
C ILE A 97 -3.02 -13.44 -8.83
N GLU A 98 -4.16 -12.87 -8.40
CA GLU A 98 -4.82 -11.77 -9.11
C GLU A 98 -5.17 -10.63 -8.15
N SER A 99 -4.77 -9.41 -8.48
CA SER A 99 -5.04 -8.24 -7.64
C SER A 99 -6.49 -7.76 -7.76
N LYS A 100 -7.04 -7.79 -8.96
CA LYS A 100 -8.43 -7.38 -9.25
C LYS A 100 -9.03 -8.30 -10.32
N LEU A 101 -10.26 -8.77 -10.09
CA LEU A 101 -11.01 -9.53 -11.07
C LEU A 101 -12.45 -9.01 -11.16
N ASP A 102 -12.97 -8.90 -12.38
CA ASP A 102 -14.41 -8.68 -12.57
C ASP A 102 -15.17 -9.99 -12.34
N ARG A 103 -15.78 -10.09 -11.16
CA ARG A 103 -16.55 -11.26 -10.71
C ARG A 103 -17.82 -11.53 -11.54
N ARG A 104 -18.23 -10.60 -12.42
CA ARG A 104 -19.39 -10.75 -13.29
C ARG A 104 -19.09 -11.55 -14.55
N THR A 105 -17.81 -11.67 -14.91
CA THR A 105 -17.38 -12.35 -16.14
C THR A 105 -17.72 -13.84 -16.13
N ARG A 106 -17.93 -14.39 -17.34
CA ARG A 106 -18.17 -15.83 -17.54
C ARG A 106 -16.97 -16.64 -17.04
N SER A 107 -15.76 -16.20 -17.37
CA SER A 107 -14.50 -16.89 -17.03
C SER A 107 -14.31 -17.01 -15.52
N TYR A 108 -14.56 -15.91 -14.75
CA TYR A 108 -14.53 -15.98 -13.30
C TYR A 108 -15.55 -17.00 -12.75
N LYS A 109 -16.80 -16.96 -13.26
CA LYS A 109 -17.87 -17.88 -12.81
C LYS A 109 -17.60 -19.35 -13.15
N LEU A 110 -16.85 -19.62 -14.21
CA LEU A 110 -16.40 -20.97 -14.54
C LEU A 110 -15.28 -21.41 -13.60
N LEU A 111 -14.24 -20.57 -13.45
CA LEU A 111 -13.05 -20.90 -12.69
C LEU A 111 -13.35 -21.19 -11.21
N ILE A 112 -14.22 -20.42 -10.56
CA ILE A 112 -14.57 -20.63 -9.15
C ILE A 112 -15.30 -21.95 -8.86
N LYS A 113 -15.80 -22.65 -9.89
CA LYS A 113 -16.41 -23.98 -9.70
C LYS A 113 -15.37 -25.06 -9.42
N SER A 114 -14.14 -24.87 -9.95
CA SER A 114 -13.04 -25.83 -9.85
C SER A 114 -11.90 -25.32 -8.97
N ALA A 115 -11.93 -24.05 -8.53
CA ALA A 115 -10.88 -23.43 -7.76
C ALA A 115 -11.27 -23.16 -6.30
N THR A 116 -10.31 -23.32 -5.40
CA THR A 116 -10.41 -22.80 -4.03
C THR A 116 -10.04 -21.31 -4.04
N VAL A 117 -10.98 -20.45 -3.68
CA VAL A 117 -10.75 -18.99 -3.64
C VAL A 117 -10.23 -18.58 -2.27
N ILE A 118 -9.09 -17.89 -2.26
CA ILE A 118 -8.44 -17.32 -1.07
C ILE A 118 -8.44 -15.79 -1.22
N LEU A 119 -8.98 -15.08 -0.23
CA LEU A 119 -8.98 -13.61 -0.25
C LEU A 119 -7.72 -13.07 0.43
N ALA A 120 -6.90 -12.35 -0.32
CA ALA A 120 -5.67 -11.72 0.13
C ALA A 120 -5.74 -10.19 -0.01
N ASN A 121 -6.71 -9.57 0.65
CA ASN A 121 -6.83 -8.12 0.66
C ASN A 121 -5.98 -7.51 1.78
N ARG A 122 -5.45 -6.30 1.55
CA ARG A 122 -4.89 -5.48 2.62
C ARG A 122 -5.99 -5.11 3.62
N TRP A 123 -5.61 -4.91 4.87
CA TRP A 123 -6.52 -4.38 5.86
C TRP A 123 -6.80 -2.90 5.59
N ARG A 124 -8.04 -2.49 5.70
CA ARG A 124 -8.41 -1.08 5.70
C ARG A 124 -8.10 -0.46 7.07
N ASP A 125 -7.99 0.86 7.13
CA ASP A 125 -7.71 1.59 8.38
C ASP A 125 -8.70 1.25 9.52
N LYS A 126 -9.97 0.99 9.21
CA LYS A 126 -10.97 0.51 10.17
C LYS A 126 -10.68 -0.88 10.75
N GLU A 127 -9.82 -1.65 10.10
CA GLU A 127 -9.44 -3.02 10.48
C GLU A 127 -8.04 -3.05 11.15
N ARG A 128 -7.56 -1.87 11.62
CA ARG A 128 -6.22 -1.77 12.24
C ARG A 128 -6.02 -2.73 13.42
N GLY A 129 -7.06 -3.04 14.18
CA GLY A 129 -6.99 -4.02 15.27
C GLY A 129 -6.50 -5.39 14.80
N LEU A 130 -6.95 -5.85 13.61
CA LEU A 130 -6.47 -7.11 13.02
C LEU A 130 -4.99 -7.03 12.62
N ALA A 131 -4.54 -5.87 12.14
CA ALA A 131 -3.14 -5.66 11.82
C ALA A 131 -2.26 -5.63 13.08
N GLU A 132 -2.73 -5.01 14.16
CA GLU A 132 -2.05 -4.97 15.46
C GLU A 132 -1.90 -6.37 16.05
N GLU A 133 -2.97 -7.17 16.06
CA GLU A 133 -2.95 -8.57 16.52
C GLU A 133 -2.00 -9.43 15.69
N TRP A 134 -2.07 -9.29 14.38
CA TRP A 134 -1.17 -10.01 13.49
C TRP A 134 0.30 -9.63 13.71
N LEU A 135 0.59 -8.32 13.84
CA LEU A 135 1.94 -7.81 14.06
C LEU A 135 2.51 -8.30 15.38
N LEU A 136 1.71 -8.27 16.45
CA LEU A 136 2.09 -8.81 17.77
C LEU A 136 2.49 -10.29 17.67
N LYS A 137 1.66 -11.11 17.02
CA LYS A 137 1.95 -12.53 16.84
C LYS A 137 3.18 -12.74 15.98
N PHE A 138 3.29 -12.04 14.85
CA PHE A 138 4.39 -12.16 13.91
C PHE A 138 5.75 -11.77 14.53
N ALA A 139 5.78 -10.73 15.35
CA ALA A 139 6.96 -10.30 16.10
C ALA A 139 7.31 -11.33 17.18
N LYS A 140 6.33 -11.79 17.95
CA LYS A 140 6.52 -12.81 19.00
C LYS A 140 7.09 -14.11 18.45
N ASP A 141 6.58 -14.60 17.32
CA ASP A 141 7.04 -15.83 16.67
C ASP A 141 8.51 -15.74 16.21
N ARG A 142 9.07 -14.51 16.13
CA ARG A 142 10.49 -14.22 15.81
C ARG A 142 11.33 -13.77 17.01
N GLY A 143 10.77 -13.77 18.21
CA GLY A 143 11.47 -13.31 19.40
C GLY A 143 11.59 -11.79 19.53
N VAL A 144 11.01 -11.01 18.59
CA VAL A 144 11.03 -9.54 18.62
C VAL A 144 10.01 -9.04 19.64
N LYS A 145 10.48 -8.35 20.67
CA LYS A 145 9.62 -7.81 21.73
C LYS A 145 9.20 -6.38 21.38
N LEU A 146 7.91 -6.19 21.13
CA LEU A 146 7.30 -4.88 20.85
C LEU A 146 6.30 -4.53 21.96
N SER A 147 6.34 -3.28 22.41
CA SER A 147 5.31 -2.73 23.30
C SER A 147 4.02 -2.45 22.51
N SER A 148 2.89 -2.35 23.19
CA SER A 148 1.61 -2.00 22.54
C SER A 148 1.64 -0.62 21.88
N VAL A 149 2.45 0.33 22.38
CA VAL A 149 2.65 1.64 21.77
C VAL A 149 3.43 1.53 20.46
N GLN A 150 4.49 0.72 20.45
CA GLN A 150 5.30 0.46 19.25
C GLN A 150 4.50 -0.25 18.16
N ILE A 151 3.68 -1.25 18.53
CA ILE A 151 2.79 -1.94 17.59
C ILE A 151 1.84 -0.95 16.90
N LYS A 152 1.16 -0.09 17.68
CA LYS A 152 0.26 0.93 17.13
C LYS A 152 1.00 1.92 16.23
N ASN A 153 2.19 2.36 16.62
CA ASN A 153 3.02 3.26 15.83
C ASN A 153 3.44 2.60 14.50
N MET A 154 3.89 1.34 14.51
CA MET A 154 4.27 0.62 13.30
C MET A 154 3.08 0.45 12.35
N VAL A 155 1.89 0.07 12.85
CA VAL A 155 0.68 -0.03 12.05
C VAL A 155 0.29 1.32 11.44
N GLU A 156 0.37 2.41 12.21
CA GLU A 156 0.13 3.77 11.73
C GLU A 156 1.07 4.15 10.57
N ARG A 157 2.36 3.85 10.68
CA ARG A 157 3.38 4.14 9.65
C ARG A 157 3.27 3.27 8.41
N SER A 158 2.62 2.11 8.49
CA SER A 158 2.42 1.20 7.36
C SER A 158 1.18 1.50 6.52
N ARG A 159 0.47 2.60 6.82
CA ARG A 159 -0.70 3.02 6.04
C ARG A 159 -0.28 3.58 4.69
N VAL A 160 -0.98 3.14 3.65
CA VAL A 160 -0.77 3.56 2.27
C VAL A 160 -2.07 4.08 1.67
N ALA A 161 -1.97 5.11 0.86
CA ALA A 161 -3.10 5.62 0.09
C ALA A 161 -3.45 4.63 -1.04
N VAL A 162 -4.74 4.51 -1.31
CA VAL A 162 -5.25 3.71 -2.43
C VAL A 162 -5.72 4.68 -3.51
N GLU A 163 -5.20 4.51 -4.71
CA GLU A 163 -5.53 5.39 -5.83
C GLU A 163 -7.04 5.36 -6.15
N GLY A 164 -7.65 6.53 -6.21
CA GLY A 164 -9.08 6.68 -6.47
C GLY A 164 -10.00 6.39 -5.28
N GLU A 165 -9.45 6.12 -4.09
CA GLU A 165 -10.24 5.80 -2.90
C GLU A 165 -9.99 6.81 -1.77
N SER A 166 -11.01 7.04 -0.94
CA SER A 166 -10.93 7.95 0.20
C SER A 166 -10.48 7.30 1.52
N TYR A 167 -10.03 6.04 1.47
CA TYR A 167 -9.56 5.30 2.62
C TYR A 167 -8.09 4.89 2.48
N LEU A 168 -7.47 4.61 3.63
CA LEU A 168 -6.11 4.08 3.70
C LEU A 168 -6.14 2.57 3.93
N GLU A 169 -5.15 1.89 3.38
CA GLU A 169 -4.89 0.47 3.64
C GLU A 169 -3.59 0.30 4.42
N ILE A 170 -3.48 -0.81 5.16
CA ILE A 170 -2.30 -1.17 5.93
C ILE A 170 -1.46 -2.13 5.10
N ASP A 171 -0.22 -1.78 4.85
CA ASP A 171 0.72 -2.59 4.09
C ASP A 171 1.40 -3.62 4.99
N GLN A 172 0.91 -4.86 4.91
CA GLN A 172 1.41 -5.99 5.69
C GLN A 172 2.86 -6.36 5.31
N HIS A 173 3.26 -6.12 4.05
CA HIS A 173 4.62 -6.39 3.60
C HIS A 173 5.62 -5.45 4.27
N MET A 174 5.28 -4.15 4.38
CA MET A 174 6.10 -3.18 5.12
C MET A 174 6.28 -3.60 6.58
N LEU A 175 5.20 -3.99 7.25
CA LEU A 175 5.27 -4.48 8.64
C LEU A 175 6.14 -5.73 8.78
N ALA A 176 5.96 -6.70 7.88
CA ALA A 176 6.75 -7.93 7.89
C ALA A 176 8.25 -7.67 7.69
N ARG A 177 8.59 -6.78 6.75
CA ARG A 177 9.98 -6.36 6.50
C ARG A 177 10.57 -5.65 7.71
N ALA A 178 9.83 -4.71 8.30
CA ALA A 178 10.28 -3.98 9.48
C ALA A 178 10.61 -4.93 10.64
N VAL A 179 9.72 -5.89 10.96
CA VAL A 179 9.99 -6.89 12.01
C VAL A 179 11.21 -7.75 11.69
N LYS A 180 11.38 -8.19 10.42
CA LYS A 180 12.57 -8.95 10.01
C LYS A 180 13.87 -8.14 10.17
N SER A 181 13.83 -6.84 9.93
CA SER A 181 15.00 -5.97 10.14
C SER A 181 15.25 -5.73 11.64
N LEU A 182 14.21 -5.58 12.45
CA LEU A 182 14.34 -5.44 13.91
C LEU A 182 14.85 -6.71 14.59
N ASP A 183 14.57 -7.89 14.03
CA ASP A 183 15.06 -9.19 14.51
C ASP A 183 16.59 -9.31 14.40
N LEU A 184 17.23 -8.51 13.56
CA LEU A 184 18.69 -8.46 13.41
C LEU A 184 19.38 -7.53 14.43
N LEU A 185 18.62 -6.83 15.27
CA LEU A 185 19.14 -5.88 16.24
C LEU A 185 19.12 -6.45 17.67
N ASP A 186 20.11 -6.10 18.47
CA ASP A 186 20.20 -6.52 19.87
C ASP A 186 19.07 -5.94 20.74
N SER A 187 18.55 -4.78 20.36
CA SER A 187 17.46 -4.11 21.08
C SER A 187 16.53 -3.34 20.12
N VAL A 188 15.25 -3.35 20.46
CA VAL A 188 14.23 -2.64 19.68
C VAL A 188 13.91 -1.30 20.37
N THR A 189 14.45 -0.22 19.82
CA THR A 189 14.16 1.15 20.25
C THR A 189 13.20 1.85 19.29
N ASP A 190 12.61 2.97 19.70
CA ASP A 190 11.73 3.76 18.84
C ASP A 190 12.48 4.38 17.65
N GLU A 191 13.78 4.69 17.83
CA GLU A 191 14.68 5.14 16.76
C GLU A 191 14.95 4.03 15.75
N ALA A 192 15.16 2.79 16.21
CA ALA A 192 15.32 1.64 15.33
C ALA A 192 14.05 1.41 14.50
N ILE A 193 12.87 1.51 15.12
CA ILE A 193 11.58 1.42 14.42
C ILE A 193 11.45 2.55 13.39
N ALA A 194 11.82 3.79 13.75
CA ALA A 194 11.77 4.92 12.83
C ALA A 194 12.70 4.74 11.62
N THR A 195 13.83 4.09 11.81
CA THR A 195 14.79 3.78 10.73
C THR A 195 14.27 2.71 9.77
N VAL A 196 13.72 1.59 10.30
CA VAL A 196 13.26 0.48 9.45
C VAL A 196 11.86 0.72 8.86
N LEU A 197 11.08 1.58 9.49
CA LEU A 197 9.73 1.94 9.07
C LEU A 197 9.52 3.46 9.28
N PRO A 198 10.10 4.30 8.40
CA PRO A 198 9.95 5.74 8.49
C PRO A 198 8.48 6.13 8.32
N PRO A 199 8.03 7.25 8.91
CA PRO A 199 6.69 7.77 8.70
C PRO A 199 6.46 8.04 7.20
N ALA A 200 5.21 7.93 6.75
CA ALA A 200 4.88 8.25 5.37
C ALA A 200 5.25 9.71 5.07
N ALA A 201 5.86 9.96 3.90
CA ALA A 201 6.26 11.32 3.50
C ALA A 201 5.09 12.32 3.56
N GLN A 202 3.87 11.87 3.30
CA GLN A 202 2.67 12.69 3.39
C GLN A 202 2.35 13.15 4.83
N ASP A 203 2.53 12.29 5.83
CA ASP A 203 2.32 12.63 7.25
C ASP A 203 3.43 13.57 7.73
N THR A 204 4.67 13.31 7.33
CA THR A 204 5.83 14.14 7.65
C THR A 204 5.68 15.56 7.05
N VAL A 205 5.20 15.66 5.81
CA VAL A 205 4.95 16.95 5.15
C VAL A 205 3.78 17.71 5.82
N PHE A 206 2.76 16.98 6.30
CA PHE A 206 1.68 17.58 7.09
C PHE A 206 2.21 18.20 8.40
N ASP A 207 3.06 17.46 9.11
CA ASP A 207 3.68 17.97 10.35
C ASP A 207 4.57 19.19 10.06
N LEU A 208 5.27 19.20 8.92
CA LEU A 208 6.08 20.34 8.46
C LEU A 208 5.21 21.60 8.26
N LEU A 209 4.06 21.47 7.57
CA LEU A 209 3.10 22.57 7.42
C LEU A 209 2.51 23.02 8.76
N GLN A 210 2.24 22.08 9.66
CA GLN A 210 1.73 22.36 11.00
C GLN A 210 2.74 23.13 11.85
N PHE A 211 4.03 22.73 11.84
CA PHE A 211 5.08 23.45 12.57
C PHE A 211 5.28 24.86 12.00
N ALA A 212 5.27 25.01 10.68
CA ALA A 212 5.33 26.33 10.04
C ALA A 212 4.15 27.22 10.48
N THR A 213 2.92 26.69 10.47
CA THR A 213 1.71 27.40 10.91
C THR A 213 1.81 27.82 12.38
N ARG A 214 2.35 26.98 13.25
CA ARG A 214 2.52 27.26 14.68
C ARG A 214 3.77 28.08 15.01
N ARG A 215 4.56 28.46 14.00
CA ARG A 215 5.83 29.18 14.14
C ARG A 215 6.88 28.41 14.96
N ASP A 216 6.79 27.10 15.00
CA ASP A 216 7.80 26.24 15.62
C ASP A 216 8.93 25.99 14.62
N THR A 217 9.74 27.02 14.42
CA THR A 217 10.84 27.01 13.43
C THR A 217 11.90 25.97 13.74
N GLY A 218 12.12 25.66 15.03
CA GLY A 218 13.10 24.65 15.44
C GLY A 218 12.72 23.25 14.94
N ARG A 219 11.50 22.80 15.23
CA ARG A 219 11.00 21.50 14.75
C ARG A 219 10.83 21.47 13.24
N MET A 220 10.35 22.56 12.66
CA MET A 220 10.21 22.70 11.21
C MET A 220 11.55 22.47 10.49
N MET A 221 12.63 23.15 10.93
CA MET A 221 13.95 23.01 10.30
C MET A 221 14.59 21.64 10.53
N SER A 222 14.41 21.07 11.73
CA SER A 222 14.87 19.70 12.01
C SER A 222 14.22 18.69 11.06
N LEU A 223 12.89 18.76 10.91
CA LEU A 223 12.15 17.88 10.03
C LEU A 223 12.48 18.11 8.54
N LEU A 224 12.68 19.35 8.14
CA LEU A 224 13.12 19.67 6.77
C LEU A 224 14.50 19.10 6.47
N THR A 225 15.41 19.13 7.44
CA THR A 225 16.76 18.53 7.30
C THR A 225 16.67 17.01 7.13
N GLU A 226 15.79 16.34 7.87
CA GLU A 226 15.55 14.91 7.72
C GLU A 226 14.97 14.56 6.33
N LEU A 227 14.00 15.35 5.86
CA LEU A 227 13.41 15.17 4.53
C LEU A 227 14.43 15.37 3.41
N ARG A 228 15.37 16.30 3.55
CA ARG A 228 16.46 16.53 2.57
C ARG A 228 17.33 15.29 2.34
N LEU A 229 17.48 14.43 3.35
CA LEU A 229 18.29 13.23 3.27
C LEU A 229 17.56 12.06 2.57
N ASN A 230 16.23 12.02 2.66
CA ASN A 230 15.46 10.83 2.33
C ASN A 230 14.45 11.02 1.18
N GLU A 231 14.14 12.27 0.80
CA GLU A 231 13.06 12.56 -0.15
C GLU A 231 13.53 13.48 -1.29
N SER A 232 12.83 13.38 -2.42
CA SER A 232 13.01 14.32 -3.53
C SER A 232 12.35 15.67 -3.21
N PRO A 233 13.03 16.82 -3.44
CA PRO A 233 12.45 18.14 -3.20
C PRO A 233 11.17 18.39 -4.02
N HIS A 234 11.11 17.91 -5.24
CA HIS A 234 9.91 18.06 -6.09
C HIS A 234 8.71 17.30 -5.49
N ARG A 235 8.95 16.12 -4.91
CA ARG A 235 7.89 15.35 -4.23
C ARG A 235 7.41 16.06 -2.97
N VAL A 236 8.32 16.55 -2.15
CA VAL A 236 8.00 17.29 -0.92
C VAL A 236 7.21 18.56 -1.26
N PHE A 237 7.67 19.33 -2.25
CA PHE A 237 6.96 20.52 -2.69
C PHE A 237 5.55 20.22 -3.23
N ALA A 238 5.40 19.20 -4.06
CA ALA A 238 4.10 18.79 -4.59
C ALA A 238 3.11 18.41 -3.48
N LEU A 239 3.57 17.68 -2.45
CA LEU A 239 2.76 17.34 -1.28
C LEU A 239 2.37 18.59 -0.47
N LEU A 240 3.33 19.50 -0.21
CA LEU A 240 3.07 20.77 0.48
C LEU A 240 2.07 21.65 -0.28
N ALA A 241 2.26 21.81 -1.59
CA ALA A 241 1.37 22.59 -2.45
C ALA A 241 -0.05 22.00 -2.47
N THR A 242 -0.16 20.67 -2.53
CA THR A 242 -1.45 19.97 -2.48
C THR A 242 -2.14 20.18 -1.14
N GLN A 243 -1.44 20.01 -0.02
CA GLN A 243 -2.00 20.24 1.32
C GLN A 243 -2.39 21.70 1.53
N TRP A 244 -1.58 22.64 1.02
CA TRP A 244 -1.91 24.05 1.04
C TRP A 244 -3.18 24.37 0.24
N ALA A 245 -3.32 23.84 -0.97
CA ALA A 245 -4.52 24.00 -1.78
C ALA A 245 -5.77 23.43 -1.07
N GLN A 246 -5.67 22.26 -0.48
CA GLN A 246 -6.72 21.64 0.33
C GLN A 246 -7.10 22.51 1.53
N LEU A 247 -6.10 23.06 2.25
CA LEU A 247 -6.31 23.97 3.38
C LEU A 247 -7.06 25.24 2.93
N VAL A 248 -6.66 25.87 1.82
CA VAL A 248 -7.32 27.06 1.27
C VAL A 248 -8.77 26.73 0.86
N THR A 249 -9.00 25.61 0.18
CA THR A 249 -10.35 25.17 -0.21
C THR A 249 -11.24 24.97 1.02
N LEU A 250 -10.72 24.29 2.06
CA LEU A 250 -11.44 24.09 3.32
C LEU A 250 -11.71 25.40 4.09
N SER A 251 -10.85 26.41 3.93
CA SER A 251 -11.03 27.73 4.56
C SER A 251 -12.11 28.57 3.88
N LEU A 252 -12.30 28.39 2.59
CA LEU A 252 -13.22 29.20 1.77
C LEU A 252 -14.58 28.54 1.53
N GLY A 253 -14.70 27.24 1.87
CA GLY A 253 -15.93 26.49 1.65
C GLY A 253 -16.94 26.68 2.77
N ASP A 254 -18.22 26.81 2.38
CA ASP A 254 -19.35 26.98 3.32
C ASP A 254 -19.91 25.65 3.84
N SER A 255 -19.42 24.52 3.32
CA SER A 255 -19.89 23.18 3.64
C SER A 255 -19.16 22.59 4.86
N SER A 256 -19.75 21.55 5.48
CA SER A 256 -19.08 20.84 6.60
C SER A 256 -17.75 20.21 6.11
N SER A 257 -16.78 20.11 7.02
CA SER A 257 -15.48 19.48 6.72
C SER A 257 -15.63 18.03 6.19
N ALA A 258 -16.70 17.32 6.57
CA ALA A 258 -16.97 15.97 6.09
C ALA A 258 -17.46 15.96 4.63
N THR A 259 -18.31 16.91 4.25
CA THR A 259 -18.77 17.07 2.85
C THR A 259 -17.61 17.46 1.94
N MET A 260 -16.81 18.43 2.37
CA MET A 260 -15.63 18.88 1.63
C MET A 260 -14.54 17.81 1.54
N ALA A 261 -14.42 16.94 2.55
CA ALA A 261 -13.52 15.80 2.50
C ALA A 261 -13.84 14.85 1.33
N ALA A 262 -15.13 14.57 1.13
CA ALA A 262 -15.59 13.75 0.01
C ALA A 262 -15.32 14.42 -1.35
N GLU A 263 -15.59 15.71 -1.49
CA GLU A 263 -15.33 16.49 -2.71
C GLU A 263 -13.83 16.55 -3.06
N LEU A 264 -12.97 16.72 -2.04
CA LEU A 264 -11.52 16.76 -2.20
C LEU A 264 -10.88 15.37 -2.29
N SER A 265 -11.67 14.30 -2.15
CA SER A 265 -11.18 12.91 -2.09
C SER A 265 -10.09 12.69 -1.03
N ILE A 266 -10.23 13.32 0.13
CA ILE A 266 -9.32 13.19 1.27
C ILE A 266 -10.01 12.52 2.46
N HIS A 267 -9.22 11.91 3.32
CA HIS A 267 -9.76 11.29 4.53
C HIS A 267 -10.39 12.35 5.45
N PRO A 268 -11.58 12.13 6.03
CA PRO A 268 -12.25 13.12 6.90
C PRO A 268 -11.38 13.63 8.07
N PHE A 269 -10.53 12.79 8.63
CA PHE A 269 -9.58 13.17 9.67
C PHE A 269 -8.53 14.17 9.18
N VAL A 270 -8.04 14.01 7.95
CA VAL A 270 -7.10 14.96 7.32
C VAL A 270 -7.81 16.30 7.06
N ALA A 271 -9.03 16.24 6.52
CA ALA A 271 -9.84 17.44 6.32
C ALA A 271 -10.08 18.20 7.63
N GLN A 272 -10.40 17.50 8.71
CA GLN A 272 -10.59 18.12 10.02
C GLN A 272 -9.31 18.79 10.55
N LYS A 273 -8.16 18.13 10.41
CA LYS A 273 -6.85 18.71 10.78
C LYS A 273 -6.53 19.95 9.96
N LEU A 274 -6.69 19.89 8.63
CA LEU A 274 -6.44 21.02 7.73
C LEU A 274 -7.42 22.19 7.99
N HIS A 275 -8.70 21.90 8.21
CA HIS A 275 -9.70 22.91 8.53
C HIS A 275 -9.36 23.66 9.84
N LYS A 276 -8.86 22.93 10.85
CA LYS A 276 -8.39 23.55 12.09
C LYS A 276 -7.20 24.49 11.84
N LEU A 277 -6.25 24.08 11.00
CA LEU A 277 -5.12 24.94 10.61
C LEU A 277 -5.59 26.14 9.76
N ALA A 278 -6.57 25.95 8.91
CA ALA A 278 -7.12 27.00 8.06
C ALA A 278 -7.69 28.18 8.87
N GLY A 279 -8.29 27.91 10.02
CA GLY A 279 -8.79 28.95 10.95
C GLY A 279 -7.73 29.90 11.52
N GLU A 280 -6.46 29.54 11.34
CA GLU A 280 -5.32 30.37 11.77
C GLU A 280 -4.97 31.50 10.76
N TYR A 281 -5.62 31.53 9.58
CA TYR A 281 -5.28 32.43 8.49
C TYR A 281 -6.42 33.38 8.12
N THR A 282 -6.08 34.63 7.84
CA THR A 282 -6.98 35.57 7.18
C THR A 282 -6.98 35.35 5.67
N TYR A 283 -8.03 35.79 4.99
CA TYR A 283 -8.13 35.74 3.53
C TYR A 283 -6.91 36.36 2.83
N GLY A 284 -6.45 37.53 3.30
CA GLY A 284 -5.27 38.22 2.75
C GLY A 284 -3.98 37.39 2.87
N GLN A 285 -3.81 36.68 4.00
CA GLN A 285 -2.69 35.77 4.22
C GLN A 285 -2.75 34.54 3.30
N LEU A 286 -3.93 33.91 3.19
CA LEU A 286 -4.14 32.78 2.27
C LEU A 286 -3.80 33.19 0.83
N ARG A 287 -4.31 34.33 0.36
CA ARG A 287 -4.02 34.84 -0.99
C ARG A 287 -2.52 35.06 -1.20
N ARG A 288 -1.84 35.74 -0.27
CA ARG A 288 -0.40 36.02 -0.37
C ARG A 288 0.44 34.75 -0.45
N ILE A 289 0.16 33.77 0.43
CA ILE A 289 0.89 32.51 0.46
C ILE A 289 0.60 31.67 -0.78
N THR A 290 -0.64 31.66 -1.27
CA THR A 290 -1.01 30.98 -2.53
C THR A 290 -0.27 31.54 -3.73
N THR A 291 -0.12 32.87 -3.81
CA THR A 291 0.71 33.52 -4.86
C THR A 291 2.17 33.09 -4.72
N LEU A 292 2.71 33.07 -3.49
CA LEU A 292 4.07 32.59 -3.24
C LEU A 292 4.29 31.14 -3.67
N VAL A 293 3.33 30.25 -3.40
CA VAL A 293 3.38 28.85 -3.88
C VAL A 293 3.45 28.76 -5.41
N ALA A 294 2.63 29.56 -6.10
CA ALA A 294 2.63 29.60 -7.56
C ALA A 294 3.96 30.13 -8.13
N ASP A 295 4.53 31.18 -7.52
CA ASP A 295 5.83 31.73 -7.92
C ASP A 295 6.96 30.72 -7.69
N ILE A 296 6.93 29.97 -6.58
CA ILE A 296 7.91 28.93 -6.30
C ILE A 296 7.78 27.78 -7.31
N ASP A 297 6.56 27.31 -7.60
CA ASP A 297 6.33 26.26 -8.58
C ASP A 297 6.89 26.65 -9.96
N ALA A 298 6.60 27.86 -10.41
CA ALA A 298 7.16 28.40 -11.65
C ALA A 298 8.68 28.48 -11.64
N GLY A 299 9.28 29.00 -10.57
CA GLY A 299 10.72 29.12 -10.42
C GLY A 299 11.44 27.77 -10.38
N MET A 300 10.87 26.76 -9.70
CA MET A 300 11.41 25.40 -9.69
C MET A 300 11.36 24.76 -11.10
N LYS A 301 10.25 24.91 -11.82
CA LYS A 301 10.11 24.39 -13.20
C LYS A 301 11.07 25.07 -14.20
N LEU A 302 11.41 26.34 -13.96
CA LEU A 302 12.36 27.10 -14.77
C LEU A 302 13.80 27.01 -14.26
N SER A 303 14.08 26.19 -13.22
CA SER A 303 15.39 26.03 -12.60
C SER A 303 16.03 27.37 -12.16
N GLN A 304 15.23 28.30 -11.66
CA GLN A 304 15.68 29.62 -11.24
C GLN A 304 16.40 29.61 -9.88
N PHE A 305 16.19 28.58 -9.07
CA PHE A 305 16.80 28.39 -7.75
C PHE A 305 16.78 26.91 -7.34
N ASP A 306 17.53 26.57 -6.31
CA ASP A 306 17.49 25.21 -5.74
C ASP A 306 16.08 24.88 -5.22
N PRO A 307 15.54 23.73 -5.56
CA PRO A 307 14.18 23.35 -5.12
C PRO A 307 13.99 23.33 -3.60
N TRP A 308 15.01 23.00 -2.81
CA TRP A 308 14.94 23.05 -1.35
C TRP A 308 14.83 24.47 -0.83
N ASP A 309 15.50 25.44 -1.48
CA ASP A 309 15.36 26.85 -1.13
C ASP A 309 13.93 27.35 -1.39
N GLY A 310 13.29 26.84 -2.45
CA GLY A 310 11.87 27.10 -2.71
C GLY A 310 10.98 26.60 -1.60
N ILE A 311 11.19 25.37 -1.12
CA ILE A 311 10.43 24.78 0.00
C ILE A 311 10.64 25.60 1.28
N GLU A 312 11.86 25.97 1.58
CA GLU A 312 12.21 26.79 2.74
C GLU A 312 11.50 28.16 2.70
N ARG A 313 11.52 28.82 1.54
CA ARG A 313 10.80 30.10 1.30
C ARG A 313 9.31 29.96 1.51
N PHE A 314 8.69 28.86 1.04
CA PHE A 314 7.28 28.59 1.29
C PHE A 314 6.98 28.47 2.78
N LEU A 315 7.73 27.61 3.50
CA LEU A 315 7.54 27.37 4.94
C LEU A 315 7.74 28.64 5.79
N LEU A 316 8.74 29.45 5.43
CA LEU A 316 8.95 30.76 6.06
C LEU A 316 7.79 31.73 5.75
N GLY A 317 7.28 31.73 4.51
CA GLY A 317 6.10 32.52 4.14
C GLY A 317 4.85 32.14 4.92
N VAL A 318 4.68 30.85 5.24
CA VAL A 318 3.63 30.34 6.13
C VAL A 318 3.84 30.81 7.58
N SER A 319 5.08 30.79 8.07
CA SER A 319 5.42 31.18 9.45
C SER A 319 5.33 32.67 9.71
N LEU A 320 5.63 33.50 8.71
CA LEU A 320 5.67 34.98 8.81
C LEU A 320 4.33 35.67 8.48
N ARG A 321 3.25 34.92 8.46
CA ARG A 321 1.89 35.37 8.17
C ARG A 321 1.42 36.57 9.04
#